data_29d612ef036d51263fd374d91267632d
#
_entry.id   29d612ef036d51263fd374d91267632d
#
_cell.length_a   1.000
_cell.length_b   1.000
_cell.length_c   1.000
_cell.angle_alpha   90.00
_cell.angle_beta   90.00
_cell.angle_gamma   90.00
#
_symmetry.space_group_name_H-M   'P 1'
#
loop_
_entity.id
_entity.type
_entity.pdbx_description
1 polymer ?
#
loop_
_entity_poly.entity_id
_entity_poly.type
_entity_poly.pdbx_seq_one_letter_code
_entity_poly.pdbx_strand_id
1 'polypeptide(L)'
;MQHEGNAKANSDQVPDASNGYSEEVHSTPLKIQRPKRAPRILTLLIVIGLMVAGGYSFISKASNSDSDKIQAKVALSEQELKDVIKAKKLTVYWAGPLEGAKYTLAATTPGIVYLKYIPGGVSFSDPKIYFRTIGTYSVANAFAVTQSTGLQDGNIGFTNPDGFATFYSLNRPTNIYMGIRKIDIQVEIFDLRADQALALVSVQGQIRRIS
;
A
#
# COMPACT_ATOMS: atom_id res chain seq x y z
N MET A 1 -67.70 -25.17 -3.12
CA MET A 1 -67.89 -25.40 -4.56
C MET A 1 -66.57 -25.85 -5.09
N GLN A 2 -66.57 -27.12 -5.49
CA GLN A 2 -65.47 -27.86 -6.12
C GLN A 2 -65.24 -27.36 -7.52
N HIS A 3 -64.00 -27.38 -7.99
CA HIS A 3 -63.67 -27.93 -9.30
C HIS A 3 -62.19 -28.40 -9.32
N GLU A 4 -62.08 -29.72 -9.33
CA GLU A 4 -60.95 -30.47 -9.84
C GLU A 4 -60.81 -30.30 -11.35
N GLY A 5 -59.63 -30.33 -11.84
CA GLY A 5 -59.32 -30.38 -13.26
C GLY A 5 -57.96 -31.02 -13.52
N ASN A 6 -58.02 -32.27 -13.63
CA ASN A 6 -57.14 -33.36 -13.96
C ASN A 6 -56.56 -33.28 -15.39
N ALA A 7 -55.46 -34.03 -15.64
CA ALA A 7 -54.92 -34.61 -16.88
C ALA A 7 -53.82 -33.78 -17.58
N LYS A 8 -52.70 -34.30 -18.07
CA LYS A 8 -52.35 -35.66 -18.52
C LYS A 8 -50.84 -35.68 -18.78
N ALA A 9 -50.25 -36.80 -18.43
CA ALA A 9 -48.93 -37.19 -18.91
C ALA A 9 -48.88 -37.32 -20.43
N ASN A 10 -47.74 -36.94 -21.04
CA ASN A 10 -47.38 -37.42 -22.36
C ASN A 10 -45.89 -37.76 -22.36
N SER A 11 -45.68 -39.05 -22.29
CA SER A 11 -44.44 -39.74 -22.65
C SER A 11 -44.41 -39.81 -24.16
N ASP A 12 -43.34 -39.39 -24.81
CA ASP A 12 -42.89 -40.08 -26.04
C ASP A 12 -41.51 -39.60 -26.50
N GLN A 13 -40.67 -40.62 -26.58
CA GLN A 13 -39.65 -40.89 -27.65
C GLN A 13 -38.34 -40.11 -27.64
N VAL A 14 -37.35 -40.88 -27.22
CA VAL A 14 -35.92 -40.74 -27.56
C VAL A 14 -35.73 -41.29 -29.00
N PRO A 15 -35.02 -40.60 -29.88
CA PRO A 15 -34.33 -41.25 -30.97
C PRO A 15 -32.85 -41.45 -30.65
N ASP A 16 -32.47 -42.71 -30.62
CA ASP A 16 -31.11 -43.21 -30.73
C ASP A 16 -30.56 -42.85 -32.13
N ALA A 17 -29.42 -42.17 -32.20
CA ALA A 17 -28.62 -42.05 -33.41
C ALA A 17 -27.13 -42.08 -33.04
N SER A 18 -26.65 -43.31 -32.92
CA SER A 18 -25.24 -43.63 -33.07
C SER A 18 -24.78 -43.21 -34.49
N ASN A 19 -23.86 -42.26 -34.58
CA ASN A 19 -22.96 -42.19 -35.71
C ASN A 19 -21.60 -41.65 -35.26
N GLY A 20 -20.62 -42.54 -35.31
CA GLY A 20 -19.22 -42.27 -35.04
C GLY A 20 -18.61 -41.34 -36.08
N TYR A 21 -17.94 -40.33 -35.58
CA TYR A 21 -16.80 -39.73 -36.26
C TYR A 21 -15.69 -39.58 -35.26
N SER A 22 -14.71 -40.46 -35.36
CA SER A 22 -13.42 -40.31 -34.70
C SER A 22 -12.64 -39.24 -35.47
N GLU A 23 -12.65 -38.00 -34.97
CA GLU A 23 -11.68 -37.01 -35.38
C GLU A 23 -10.54 -37.01 -34.34
N GLU A 24 -9.40 -37.62 -34.77
CA GLU A 24 -8.12 -37.48 -34.07
C GLU A 24 -7.70 -36.01 -34.12
N VAL A 25 -8.00 -35.25 -33.06
CA VAL A 25 -7.42 -33.92 -32.88
C VAL A 25 -5.98 -34.12 -32.43
N HIS A 26 -5.06 -34.00 -33.36
CA HIS A 26 -3.63 -33.84 -33.12
C HIS A 26 -3.43 -32.52 -32.41
N SER A 27 -3.47 -32.53 -31.06
CA SER A 27 -3.10 -31.39 -30.23
C SER A 27 -1.58 -31.30 -30.14
N THR A 28 -0.99 -30.47 -30.98
CA THR A 28 0.40 -30.04 -30.86
C THR A 28 0.52 -29.24 -29.55
N PRO A 29 1.38 -29.61 -28.58
CA PRO A 29 1.51 -28.87 -27.35
C PRO A 29 2.14 -27.50 -27.65
N LEU A 30 1.38 -26.44 -27.44
CA LEU A 30 1.88 -25.07 -27.42
C LEU A 30 2.99 -24.93 -26.38
N LYS A 31 4.21 -24.79 -26.88
CA LYS A 31 5.41 -24.56 -26.08
C LYS A 31 5.30 -23.15 -25.48
N ILE A 32 4.74 -23.03 -24.26
CA ILE A 32 4.70 -21.78 -23.49
C ILE A 32 6.13 -21.39 -23.17
N GLN A 33 6.68 -20.46 -23.94
CA GLN A 33 7.95 -19.81 -23.58
C GLN A 33 7.72 -18.95 -22.33
N ARG A 34 8.22 -19.41 -21.19
CA ARG A 34 8.27 -18.61 -19.97
C ARG A 34 9.21 -17.42 -20.22
N PRO A 35 8.77 -16.17 -20.04
CA PRO A 35 9.66 -15.03 -20.16
C PRO A 35 10.77 -15.13 -19.13
N LYS A 36 12.00 -14.96 -19.57
CA LYS A 36 13.20 -14.90 -18.68
C LYS A 36 13.02 -13.71 -17.73
N ARG A 37 12.76 -13.99 -16.49
CA ARG A 37 12.60 -12.98 -15.43
C ARG A 37 13.92 -12.24 -15.22
N ALA A 38 13.92 -10.95 -15.43
CA ALA A 38 15.05 -10.09 -15.12
C ALA A 38 15.23 -9.97 -13.58
N PRO A 39 16.45 -10.14 -13.04
CA PRO A 39 16.70 -10.22 -11.58
C PRO A 39 16.57 -8.88 -10.83
N ARG A 40 16.11 -7.81 -11.49
CA ARG A 40 16.10 -6.46 -10.91
C ARG A 40 14.95 -6.17 -9.93
N ILE A 41 13.89 -6.97 -9.92
CA ILE A 41 12.72 -6.74 -9.06
C ILE A 41 12.96 -7.23 -7.62
N LEU A 42 13.84 -8.22 -7.43
CA LEU A 42 14.12 -8.80 -6.12
C LEU A 42 14.84 -7.84 -5.16
N THR A 43 15.66 -6.93 -5.69
CA THR A 43 16.43 -5.98 -4.89
C THR A 43 15.54 -4.89 -4.26
N LEU A 44 14.45 -4.52 -4.92
CA LEU A 44 13.54 -3.47 -4.42
C LEU A 44 12.66 -3.98 -3.26
N LEU A 45 12.25 -5.25 -3.30
CA LEU A 45 11.46 -5.87 -2.22
C LEU A 45 12.25 -6.01 -0.91
N ILE A 46 13.57 -6.19 -1.00
CA ILE A 46 14.45 -6.25 0.19
C ILE A 46 14.52 -4.90 0.89
N VAL A 47 14.53 -3.78 0.14
CA VAL A 47 14.54 -2.43 0.73
C VAL A 47 13.24 -2.13 1.46
N ILE A 48 12.09 -2.51 0.91
CA ILE A 48 10.78 -2.32 1.56
C ILE A 48 10.64 -3.23 2.80
N GLY A 49 11.12 -4.47 2.74
CA GLY A 49 11.07 -5.42 3.86
C GLY A 49 12.00 -5.07 5.03
N LEU A 50 13.18 -4.53 4.76
CA LEU A 50 14.18 -4.14 5.76
C LEU A 50 13.79 -2.87 6.53
N MET A 51 13.04 -1.96 5.90
CA MET A 51 12.63 -0.69 6.54
C MET A 51 11.62 -0.88 7.67
N VAL A 52 10.78 -1.89 7.63
CA VAL A 52 9.78 -2.14 8.67
C VAL A 52 10.37 -2.83 9.90
N ALA A 53 11.42 -3.66 9.73
CA ALA A 53 12.15 -4.27 10.85
C ALA A 53 13.11 -3.27 11.52
N GLY A 54 13.59 -2.25 10.79
CA GLY A 54 14.58 -1.27 11.26
C GLY A 54 14.00 -0.10 12.06
N GLY A 55 12.68 0.11 12.08
CA GLY A 55 12.05 1.21 12.82
C GLY A 55 12.29 1.19 14.34
N TYR A 56 12.73 0.07 14.87
CA TYR A 56 13.02 -0.11 16.30
C TYR A 56 14.47 0.15 16.72
N SER A 57 15.43 0.25 15.80
CA SER A 57 16.86 0.29 16.15
C SER A 57 17.57 1.61 15.87
N PHE A 58 16.88 2.66 15.41
CA PHE A 58 17.54 3.92 15.05
C PHE A 58 17.71 4.93 16.20
N ILE A 59 17.70 4.49 17.45
CA ILE A 59 18.04 5.34 18.59
C ILE A 59 19.44 5.00 19.12
N SER A 60 20.45 4.84 18.29
CA SER A 60 21.83 4.88 18.79
C SER A 60 22.84 4.74 17.69
N LYS A 61 23.35 5.82 17.16
CA LYS A 61 24.77 6.15 16.99
C LYS A 61 24.90 7.44 16.18
N ALA A 62 25.17 8.52 16.88
CA ALA A 62 25.64 9.75 16.26
C ALA A 62 27.02 9.51 15.66
N SER A 63 27.15 9.63 14.36
CA SER A 63 28.42 9.87 13.69
C SER A 63 28.33 11.19 12.93
N ASN A 64 29.29 12.04 13.21
CA ASN A 64 29.41 13.42 12.77
C ASN A 64 29.56 13.55 11.26
N SER A 65 28.51 13.99 10.59
CA SER A 65 28.51 14.81 9.36
C SER A 65 27.07 15.01 8.87
N ASP A 66 26.25 15.86 9.56
CA ASP A 66 24.80 15.79 9.41
C ASP A 66 24.08 17.12 9.51
N SER A 67 24.51 18.15 8.77
CA SER A 67 23.71 19.40 8.67
C SER A 67 22.40 19.22 7.91
N ASP A 68 22.20 18.11 7.19
CA ASP A 68 21.02 17.88 6.35
C ASP A 68 20.02 16.84 6.89
N LYS A 69 20.40 16.10 7.92
CA LYS A 69 19.50 15.11 8.51
C LYS A 69 18.57 15.75 9.55
N ILE A 70 17.26 15.61 9.32
CA ILE A 70 16.25 15.98 10.31
C ILE A 70 15.98 14.75 11.17
N GLN A 71 16.32 14.86 12.46
CA GLN A 71 15.95 13.88 13.46
C GLN A 71 14.85 14.47 14.34
N ALA A 72 13.78 13.69 14.57
CA ALA A 72 12.67 14.11 15.41
C ALA A 72 13.14 14.28 16.87
N LYS A 73 13.52 15.49 17.25
CA LYS A 73 13.91 15.84 18.63
C LYS A 73 12.82 16.55 19.39
N VAL A 74 11.79 17.06 18.69
CA VAL A 74 10.71 17.87 19.25
C VAL A 74 9.41 17.53 18.56
N ALA A 75 8.32 17.56 19.30
CA ALA A 75 6.98 17.46 18.75
C ALA A 75 6.50 18.83 18.25
N LEU A 76 6.19 18.91 16.98
CA LEU A 76 5.80 20.14 16.26
C LEU A 76 4.28 20.32 16.25
N SER A 77 3.82 21.54 16.31
CA SER A 77 2.46 21.92 15.90
C SER A 77 2.31 21.75 14.38
N GLU A 78 1.08 21.85 13.87
CA GLU A 78 0.83 21.81 12.42
C GLU A 78 1.57 22.93 11.69
N GLN A 79 1.55 24.14 12.22
CA GLN A 79 2.21 25.28 11.58
C GLN A 79 3.73 25.10 11.55
N GLU A 80 4.34 24.72 12.68
CA GLU A 80 5.78 24.46 12.75
C GLU A 80 6.20 23.33 11.80
N LEU A 81 5.37 22.30 11.64
CA LEU A 81 5.59 21.22 10.66
C LEU A 81 5.65 21.78 9.24
N LYS A 82 4.67 22.59 8.84
CA LYS A 82 4.63 23.22 7.52
C LYS A 82 5.84 24.11 7.29
N ASP A 83 6.23 24.90 8.26
CA ASP A 83 7.38 25.81 8.19
C ASP A 83 8.70 25.02 8.01
N VAL A 84 8.89 23.93 8.73
CA VAL A 84 10.06 23.06 8.58
C VAL A 84 10.08 22.40 7.19
N ILE A 85 8.95 21.88 6.71
CA ILE A 85 8.84 21.25 5.39
C ILE A 85 9.20 22.26 4.29
N LYS A 86 8.68 23.48 4.39
CA LYS A 86 8.95 24.57 3.44
C LYS A 86 10.42 24.99 3.47
N ALA A 87 10.96 25.25 4.65
CA ALA A 87 12.35 25.68 4.84
C ALA A 87 13.36 24.65 4.31
N LYS A 88 13.08 23.36 4.51
CA LYS A 88 13.92 22.26 4.05
C LYS A 88 13.57 21.74 2.66
N LYS A 89 12.58 22.31 1.99
CA LYS A 89 12.09 21.94 0.64
C LYS A 89 11.76 20.45 0.53
N LEU A 90 11.15 19.87 1.57
CA LEU A 90 10.81 18.47 1.60
C LEU A 90 9.52 18.18 0.83
N THR A 91 9.45 17.00 0.22
CA THR A 91 8.19 16.42 -0.22
C THR A 91 7.66 15.51 0.86
N VAL A 92 6.53 15.87 1.46
CA VAL A 92 5.91 15.12 2.55
C VAL A 92 4.43 14.91 2.26
N TYR A 93 3.97 13.69 2.37
CA TYR A 93 2.54 13.35 2.33
C TYR A 93 2.01 13.12 3.74
N TRP A 94 0.74 13.42 3.96
CA TRP A 94 0.07 13.25 5.23
C TRP A 94 -1.43 12.93 5.06
N ALA A 95 -2.07 12.53 6.14
CA ALA A 95 -3.52 12.28 6.20
C ALA A 95 -4.34 13.49 6.68
N GLY A 96 -3.80 14.70 6.53
CA GLY A 96 -4.41 15.91 7.08
C GLY A 96 -4.11 16.10 8.56
N PRO A 97 -4.55 17.22 9.13
CA PRO A 97 -4.39 17.48 10.55
C PRO A 97 -5.27 16.54 11.38
N LEU A 98 -4.79 16.24 12.59
CA LEU A 98 -5.54 15.50 13.59
C LEU A 98 -5.68 16.40 14.83
N GLU A 99 -6.91 16.58 15.30
CA GLU A 99 -7.20 17.44 16.45
C GLU A 99 -6.40 17.03 17.69
N GLY A 100 -5.79 18.00 18.36
CA GLY A 100 -4.97 17.81 19.55
C GLY A 100 -3.65 17.08 19.32
N ALA A 101 -3.35 16.63 18.09
CA ALA A 101 -2.08 15.96 17.80
C ALA A 101 -0.93 16.96 17.62
N LYS A 102 0.26 16.49 17.93
CA LYS A 102 1.54 17.06 17.50
C LYS A 102 2.20 16.13 16.51
N TYR A 103 3.28 16.57 15.88
CA TYR A 103 3.93 15.85 14.79
C TYR A 103 5.42 15.73 15.03
N THR A 104 6.01 14.61 14.65
CA THR A 104 7.47 14.54 14.52
C THR A 104 7.84 14.24 13.08
N LEU A 105 8.92 14.87 12.62
CA LEU A 105 9.42 14.72 11.26
C LEU A 105 10.84 14.17 11.32
N ALA A 106 11.10 13.10 10.57
CA ALA A 106 12.43 12.53 10.42
C ALA A 106 12.77 12.37 8.94
N ALA A 107 13.91 12.91 8.54
CA ALA A 107 14.48 12.79 7.19
C ALA A 107 15.97 12.51 7.33
N THR A 108 16.32 11.25 7.61
CA THR A 108 17.69 10.81 7.90
C THR A 108 18.39 10.21 6.69
N THR A 109 17.62 9.83 5.68
CA THR A 109 18.11 9.26 4.43
C THR A 109 17.56 10.08 3.27
N PRO A 110 18.36 10.45 2.27
CA PRO A 110 17.89 11.18 1.11
C PRO A 110 16.71 10.48 0.44
N GLY A 111 15.66 11.24 0.12
CA GLY A 111 14.45 10.71 -0.51
C GLY A 111 13.51 9.94 0.42
N ILE A 112 13.76 9.91 1.73
CA ILE A 112 12.92 9.25 2.71
C ILE A 112 12.56 10.21 3.83
N VAL A 113 11.24 10.40 4.04
CA VAL A 113 10.72 11.24 5.12
C VAL A 113 9.64 10.50 5.87
N TYR A 114 9.73 10.49 7.19
CA TYR A 114 8.70 9.94 8.09
C TYR A 114 8.01 11.04 8.87
N LEU A 115 6.71 11.04 8.84
CA LEU A 115 5.83 11.90 9.62
C LEU A 115 5.05 11.04 10.62
N LYS A 116 5.25 11.27 11.92
CA LYS A 116 4.46 10.62 12.99
C LYS A 116 3.43 11.58 13.57
N TYR A 117 2.27 11.04 13.86
CA TYR A 117 1.18 11.72 14.57
C TYR A 117 1.26 11.35 16.06
N ILE A 118 1.48 12.31 16.92
CA ILE A 118 1.56 12.14 18.37
C ILE A 118 0.24 12.61 18.97
N PRO A 119 -0.61 11.73 19.51
CA PRO A 119 -1.84 12.13 20.16
C PRO A 119 -1.60 13.07 21.35
N GLY A 120 -2.58 13.92 21.66
CA GLY A 120 -2.50 14.82 22.81
C GLY A 120 -2.25 14.06 24.12
N GLY A 121 -1.42 14.63 24.98
CA GLY A 121 -1.08 14.06 26.29
C GLY A 121 -0.05 12.93 26.27
N VAL A 122 0.46 12.55 25.10
CA VAL A 122 1.44 11.47 24.94
C VAL A 122 2.83 12.04 24.68
N SER A 123 3.86 11.43 25.30
CA SER A 123 5.25 11.79 25.00
C SER A 123 5.69 11.18 23.68
N PHE A 124 6.32 11.97 22.81
CA PHE A 124 6.90 11.48 21.56
C PHE A 124 8.08 10.52 21.77
N SER A 125 8.67 10.53 22.95
CA SER A 125 9.79 9.65 23.33
C SER A 125 9.34 8.33 23.93
N ASP A 126 8.04 8.07 24.08
CA ASP A 126 7.55 6.79 24.60
C ASP A 126 7.83 5.65 23.61
N PRO A 127 8.71 4.70 23.94
CA PRO A 127 9.10 3.63 23.05
C PRO A 127 8.00 2.57 22.86
N LYS A 128 6.97 2.56 23.72
CA LYS A 128 5.90 1.55 23.73
C LYS A 128 4.72 1.94 22.85
N ILE A 129 4.69 3.17 22.38
CA ILE A 129 3.53 3.68 21.65
C ILE A 129 3.81 3.68 20.16
N TYR A 130 2.97 2.95 19.47
CA TYR A 130 2.93 2.96 18.00
C TYR A 130 2.02 4.10 17.56
N PHE A 131 2.58 5.03 16.82
CA PHE A 131 1.83 6.17 16.31
C PHE A 131 1.52 5.95 14.83
N ARG A 132 0.38 6.48 14.38
CA ARG A 132 0.17 6.65 12.95
C ARG A 132 1.42 7.28 12.36
N THR A 133 1.94 6.65 11.32
CA THR A 133 3.15 7.12 10.64
C THR A 133 2.91 7.13 9.15
N ILE A 134 3.30 8.21 8.48
CA ILE A 134 3.26 8.30 7.03
C ILE A 134 4.69 8.46 6.53
N GLY A 135 5.15 7.47 5.78
CA GLY A 135 6.43 7.48 5.08
C GLY A 135 6.24 8.03 3.67
N THR A 136 7.12 8.92 3.24
CA THR A 136 7.20 9.39 1.86
C THR A 136 8.56 8.97 1.30
N TYR A 137 8.56 8.23 0.20
CA TYR A 137 9.75 7.64 -0.40
C TYR A 137 9.90 8.09 -1.85
N SER A 138 11.11 8.45 -2.26
CA SER A 138 11.46 8.59 -3.66
C SER A 138 11.69 7.21 -4.26
N VAL A 139 10.78 6.74 -5.10
CA VAL A 139 10.82 5.42 -5.74
C VAL A 139 10.59 5.59 -7.23
N ALA A 140 11.58 5.23 -8.02
CA ALA A 140 11.46 5.27 -9.48
C ALA A 140 10.28 4.42 -9.95
N ASN A 141 9.43 4.98 -10.82
CA ASN A 141 8.23 4.32 -11.33
C ASN A 141 7.27 3.84 -10.22
N ALA A 142 7.14 4.61 -9.14
CA ALA A 142 6.40 4.24 -7.93
C ALA A 142 5.01 3.65 -8.22
N PHE A 143 4.25 4.23 -9.16
CA PHE A 143 2.93 3.73 -9.54
C PHE A 143 3.00 2.29 -10.07
N ALA A 144 3.86 2.04 -11.06
CA ALA A 144 3.96 0.72 -11.69
C ALA A 144 4.52 -0.33 -10.73
N VAL A 145 5.50 0.05 -9.91
CA VAL A 145 6.07 -0.83 -8.87
C VAL A 145 5.01 -1.21 -7.85
N THR A 146 4.24 -0.24 -7.34
CA THR A 146 3.18 -0.48 -6.36
C THR A 146 2.08 -1.36 -6.95
N GLN A 147 1.66 -1.09 -8.20
CA GLN A 147 0.67 -1.90 -8.90
C GLN A 147 1.14 -3.35 -9.08
N SER A 148 2.36 -3.55 -9.58
CA SER A 148 2.90 -4.90 -9.79
C SER A 148 3.11 -5.67 -8.49
N THR A 149 3.48 -4.99 -7.39
CA THR A 149 3.59 -5.61 -6.08
C THR A 149 2.22 -6.03 -5.55
N GLY A 150 1.19 -5.23 -5.78
CA GLY A 150 -0.18 -5.56 -5.38
C GLY A 150 -0.76 -6.81 -6.07
N LEU A 151 -0.19 -7.21 -7.22
CA LEU A 151 -0.59 -8.42 -7.96
C LEU A 151 0.14 -9.70 -7.50
N GLN A 152 1.07 -9.60 -6.54
CA GLN A 152 1.81 -10.75 -6.04
C GLN A 152 0.99 -11.51 -4.99
N ASP A 153 1.25 -12.82 -4.89
CA ASP A 153 0.62 -13.66 -3.87
C ASP A 153 0.85 -13.13 -2.46
N GLY A 154 -0.19 -13.16 -1.64
CA GLY A 154 -0.16 -12.65 -0.28
C GLY A 154 -0.35 -11.13 -0.15
N ASN A 155 -0.58 -10.43 -1.26
CA ASN A 155 -0.93 -9.01 -1.28
C ASN A 155 -2.34 -8.78 -1.80
N ILE A 156 -2.94 -7.68 -1.37
CA ILE A 156 -4.20 -7.16 -1.91
C ILE A 156 -3.88 -5.83 -2.59
N GLY A 157 -3.97 -5.82 -3.92
CA GLY A 157 -3.77 -4.63 -4.75
C GLY A 157 -5.07 -4.04 -5.25
N PHE A 158 -5.18 -2.72 -5.29
CA PHE A 158 -6.33 -1.98 -5.82
C PHE A 158 -5.92 -0.59 -6.29
N THR A 159 -6.85 0.10 -6.96
CA THR A 159 -6.71 1.53 -7.26
C THR A 159 -7.59 2.31 -6.29
N ASN A 160 -7.01 3.28 -5.59
CA ASN A 160 -7.77 4.10 -4.64
C ASN A 160 -8.62 5.18 -5.37
N PRO A 161 -9.50 5.92 -4.66
CA PRO A 161 -10.35 6.95 -5.29
C PRO A 161 -9.60 8.09 -5.98
N ASP A 162 -8.32 8.34 -5.60
CA ASP A 162 -7.45 9.32 -6.27
C ASP A 162 -6.80 8.77 -7.54
N GLY A 163 -7.05 7.50 -7.89
CA GLY A 163 -6.47 6.84 -9.05
C GLY A 163 -5.03 6.38 -8.85
N PHE A 164 -4.55 6.27 -7.61
CA PHE A 164 -3.23 5.78 -7.28
C PHE A 164 -3.21 4.26 -7.08
N ALA A 165 -2.15 3.61 -7.54
CA ALA A 165 -1.95 2.19 -7.25
C ALA A 165 -1.73 2.00 -5.76
N THR A 166 -2.44 1.06 -5.16
CA THR A 166 -2.40 0.84 -3.72
C THR A 166 -2.32 -0.65 -3.43
N PHE A 167 -1.57 -1.05 -2.41
CA PHE A 167 -1.57 -2.42 -1.91
C PHE A 167 -1.26 -2.50 -0.42
N TYR A 168 -1.63 -3.63 0.17
CA TYR A 168 -1.14 -4.08 1.47
C TYR A 168 -0.88 -5.58 1.46
N SER A 169 0.00 -6.04 2.33
CA SER A 169 0.23 -7.47 2.53
C SER A 169 -0.76 -8.04 3.55
N LEU A 170 -1.31 -9.22 3.28
CA LEU A 170 -2.19 -9.95 4.22
C LEU A 170 -1.51 -10.23 5.55
N ASN A 171 -0.18 -10.38 5.55
CA ASN A 171 0.60 -10.59 6.78
C ASN A 171 0.86 -9.29 7.57
N ARG A 172 0.63 -8.12 6.96
CA ARG A 172 0.85 -6.80 7.58
C ARG A 172 -0.21 -5.79 7.12
N PRO A 173 -1.49 -6.03 7.43
CA PRO A 173 -2.58 -5.20 6.95
C PRO A 173 -2.60 -3.77 7.54
N THR A 174 -1.77 -3.52 8.56
CA THR A 174 -1.58 -2.19 9.16
C THR A 174 -0.70 -1.25 8.34
N ASN A 175 -0.01 -1.78 7.31
CA ASN A 175 0.84 -1.00 6.42
C ASN A 175 0.26 -1.01 5.00
N ILE A 176 -0.08 0.16 4.49
CA ILE A 176 -0.62 0.33 3.14
C ILE A 176 0.35 1.17 2.33
N TYR A 177 0.65 0.72 1.13
CA TYR A 177 1.56 1.40 0.20
C TYR A 177 0.78 1.98 -0.96
N MET A 178 1.10 3.21 -1.33
CA MET A 178 0.41 3.95 -2.37
C MET A 178 1.41 4.57 -3.34
N GLY A 179 1.40 4.16 -4.60
CA GLY A 179 2.24 4.70 -5.66
C GLY A 179 1.53 5.84 -6.37
N ILE A 180 2.08 7.04 -6.28
CA ILE A 180 1.50 8.25 -6.87
C ILE A 180 1.70 8.23 -8.38
N ARG A 181 0.64 8.50 -9.14
CA ARG A 181 0.69 8.52 -10.59
C ARG A 181 1.53 9.69 -11.11
N LYS A 182 2.35 9.45 -12.13
CA LYS A 182 3.18 10.44 -12.84
C LYS A 182 4.31 11.08 -12.03
N ILE A 183 4.58 10.62 -10.83
CA ILE A 183 5.73 11.06 -10.04
C ILE A 183 6.39 9.86 -9.35
N ASP A 184 7.68 9.99 -9.08
CA ASP A 184 8.49 8.94 -8.46
C ASP A 184 8.35 8.96 -6.92
N ILE A 185 7.12 8.93 -6.43
CA ILE A 185 6.78 8.95 -5.01
C ILE A 185 5.91 7.74 -4.65
N GLN A 186 6.36 7.01 -3.65
CA GLN A 186 5.56 6.03 -2.93
C GLN A 186 5.29 6.55 -1.51
N VAL A 187 4.07 6.37 -1.04
CA VAL A 187 3.64 6.73 0.32
C VAL A 187 3.29 5.45 1.07
N GLU A 188 3.86 5.27 2.24
CA GLU A 188 3.47 4.22 3.19
C GLU A 188 2.60 4.82 4.28
N ILE A 189 1.47 4.23 4.54
CA ILE A 189 0.54 4.60 5.60
C ILE A 189 0.55 3.47 6.63
N PHE A 190 1.06 3.75 7.82
CA PHE A 190 0.95 2.87 8.97
C PHE A 190 -0.07 3.40 9.96
N ASP A 191 -0.96 2.53 10.42
CA ASP A 191 -1.82 2.78 11.57
C ASP A 191 -1.86 1.52 12.44
N LEU A 192 -2.09 1.67 13.75
CA LEU A 192 -2.22 0.54 14.67
C LEU A 192 -3.35 -0.41 14.30
N ARG A 193 -4.38 0.13 13.68
CA ARG A 193 -5.55 -0.60 13.24
C ARG A 193 -5.60 -0.63 11.72
N ALA A 194 -5.65 -1.84 11.18
CA ALA A 194 -5.70 -2.05 9.74
C ALA A 194 -6.92 -1.40 9.06
N ASP A 195 -8.07 -1.40 9.72
CA ASP A 195 -9.28 -0.73 9.24
C ASP A 195 -9.10 0.79 9.14
N GLN A 196 -8.38 1.41 10.07
CA GLN A 196 -8.07 2.84 10.01
C GLN A 196 -7.07 3.15 8.90
N ALA A 197 -6.01 2.34 8.75
CA ALA A 197 -5.07 2.50 7.65
C ALA A 197 -5.79 2.43 6.29
N LEU A 198 -6.70 1.46 6.12
CA LEU A 198 -7.50 1.29 4.90
C LEU A 198 -8.46 2.47 4.69
N ALA A 199 -9.12 2.94 5.74
CA ALA A 199 -10.02 4.08 5.66
C ALA A 199 -9.33 5.34 5.13
N LEU A 200 -8.07 5.60 5.54
CA LEU A 200 -7.30 6.76 5.09
C LEU A 200 -7.04 6.78 3.58
N VAL A 201 -6.87 5.62 2.96
CA VAL A 201 -6.62 5.53 1.50
C VAL A 201 -7.90 5.37 0.69
N SER A 202 -9.04 5.10 1.37
CA SER A 202 -10.34 4.91 0.74
C SER A 202 -11.13 6.20 0.56
N VAL A 203 -10.67 7.31 1.12
CA VAL A 203 -11.30 8.63 0.99
C VAL A 203 -10.47 9.49 0.04
N GLN A 204 -11.11 10.01 -1.00
CA GLN A 204 -10.47 10.87 -1.99
C GLN A 204 -9.83 12.11 -1.34
N GLY A 205 -8.59 12.41 -1.69
CA GLY A 205 -7.86 13.57 -1.19
C GLY A 205 -7.46 13.49 0.29
N GLN A 206 -7.73 12.38 0.98
CA GLN A 206 -7.34 12.22 2.39
C GLN A 206 -5.82 12.18 2.52
N ILE A 207 -5.15 11.35 1.71
CA ILE A 207 -3.68 11.34 1.65
C ILE A 207 -3.24 12.34 0.59
N ARG A 208 -2.62 13.42 1.03
CA ARG A 208 -2.20 14.52 0.17
C ARG A 208 -0.84 15.09 0.57
N ARG A 209 -0.21 15.79 -0.37
CA ARG A 209 1.03 16.51 -0.09
C ARG A 209 0.76 17.69 0.86
N ILE A 210 1.67 17.89 1.81
CA ILE A 210 1.69 19.11 2.63
C ILE A 210 2.18 20.26 1.75
N SER A 211 1.42 21.33 1.71
CA SER A 211 1.69 22.58 0.98
C SER A 211 2.04 23.70 1.95
#